data_6abf683f19ea2ff44d54c47e64e146a4
#
_entry.id   6abf683f19ea2ff44d54c47e64e146a4
#
_cell.length_a   1.000
_cell.length_b   1.000
_cell.length_c   1.000
_cell.angle_alpha   90.00
_cell.angle_beta   90.00
_cell.angle_gamma   90.00
#
_symmetry.space_group_name_H-M   'P 1'
#
loop_
_entity.id
_entity.type
_entity.pdbx_description
1 polymer ?
#
loop_
_entity_poly.entity_id
_entity_poly.type
_entity_poly.pdbx_seq_one_letter_code
_entity_poly.pdbx_strand_id
1 'polypeptide(L)'
;MAGLLGLASAPLLYLLSRFETSPTPFDSASLGHTVAFALGGAAVASLVGGATGGLVAMRDFAGRRAMLVLSVVLIAAPPAFWWIGAARFPGAPWRGLSGAAGAALVAGLAFSPIPLLLVYAALRELPANIYEAARVALAAPPRVLFILLPLLRPALASGFLLTAILLLGESELPFLFGFRTVMTDVVTTFSQTFSIVAVVPLVLPLLLVVLLLGVLAAGSLVRTLMASARGSHGFVRRPAPMPAGLGAAGPAALTVLSLAGYAWAGGFLARWPRVPTSLSTVAASILEPVSCAWLSLSLALLAAYPVRRSPALRHLLWAGLLLFCVPAAIFGIGWIGVGQALGGVTVPPLVAHSSRVLGLPALGFAIAYSRLPRSLEDAALLVPVSPPLRAFLFVLPVLVPSLAASTALIAALTYADRDVASLLLSPGASRLMLDLYLVSANAPSSTVAGMAFVVLAGGALTVGLAAAGPALLWRRRG
;
A
#
# COMPACT_ATOMS: atom_id res chain seq x y z
N MET A 1 -0.76 9.29 23.11
CA MET A 1 -1.28 9.54 21.75
C MET A 1 -0.67 10.78 21.11
N ALA A 2 -0.83 11.99 21.73
CA ALA A 2 -0.25 13.23 21.18
C ALA A 2 1.27 13.14 20.95
N GLY A 3 2.02 12.54 21.88
CA GLY A 3 3.46 12.35 21.74
C GLY A 3 3.86 11.45 20.56
N LEU A 4 3.13 10.37 20.30
CA LEU A 4 3.41 9.48 19.15
C LEU A 4 3.12 10.20 17.82
N LEU A 5 2.02 10.94 17.73
CA LEU A 5 1.71 11.76 16.55
C LEU A 5 2.70 12.89 16.37
N GLY A 6 3.11 13.55 17.48
CA GLY A 6 4.14 14.58 17.46
C GLY A 6 5.47 14.06 16.94
N LEU A 7 5.93 12.91 17.43
CA LEU A 7 7.14 12.25 16.94
C LEU A 7 7.01 11.84 15.47
N ALA A 8 5.88 11.27 15.08
CA ALA A 8 5.64 10.86 13.70
C ALA A 8 5.56 12.05 12.73
N SER A 9 5.12 13.23 13.17
CA SER A 9 5.07 14.44 12.36
C SER A 9 6.36 15.28 12.40
N ALA A 10 7.32 14.94 13.26
CA ALA A 10 8.58 15.67 13.40
C ALA A 10 9.30 15.96 12.06
N PRO A 11 9.44 15.00 11.12
CA PRO A 11 10.09 15.25 9.84
C PRO A 11 9.38 16.34 9.02
N LEU A 12 8.05 16.38 9.02
CA LEU A 12 7.28 17.39 8.29
C LEU A 12 7.38 18.76 8.95
N LEU A 13 7.29 18.84 10.28
CA LEU A 13 7.46 20.07 11.05
C LEU A 13 8.86 20.64 10.84
N TYR A 14 9.88 19.79 10.80
CA TYR A 14 11.24 20.22 10.50
C TYR A 14 11.35 20.81 9.09
N LEU A 15 10.83 20.13 8.06
CA LEU A 15 10.83 20.65 6.70
C LEU A 15 10.13 22.00 6.59
N LEU A 16 8.95 22.14 7.21
CA LEU A 16 8.19 23.39 7.21
C LEU A 16 8.92 24.53 7.94
N SER A 17 9.68 24.22 9.00
CA SER A 17 10.48 25.22 9.74
C SER A 17 11.67 25.75 8.95
N ARG A 18 12.08 25.05 7.89
CA ARG A 18 13.20 25.43 7.00
C ARG A 18 12.75 26.11 5.72
N PHE A 19 11.48 26.54 5.67
CA PHE A 19 10.97 27.29 4.53
C PHE A 19 11.64 28.68 4.50
N GLU A 20 12.58 28.82 3.59
CA GLU A 20 13.19 30.08 3.20
C GLU A 20 12.93 30.29 1.71
N THR A 21 12.93 31.56 1.27
CA THR A 21 12.84 31.88 -0.15
C THR A 21 14.10 31.40 -0.87
N SER A 22 14.06 30.18 -1.35
CA SER A 22 15.18 29.60 -2.11
C SER A 22 15.13 30.05 -3.57
N PRO A 23 16.29 30.25 -4.22
CA PRO A 23 16.37 30.59 -5.63
C PRO A 23 16.01 29.44 -6.59
N THR A 24 15.70 28.25 -6.09
CA THR A 24 15.26 27.12 -6.93
C THR A 24 13.89 27.41 -7.54
N PRO A 25 13.80 27.67 -8.87
CA PRO A 25 12.52 27.97 -9.49
C PRO A 25 11.61 26.72 -9.46
N PHE A 26 10.40 26.92 -9.00
CA PHE A 26 9.36 25.88 -9.10
C PHE A 26 8.86 25.78 -10.53
N ASP A 27 8.94 24.58 -11.12
CA ASP A 27 8.41 24.32 -12.46
C ASP A 27 6.96 23.80 -12.35
N SER A 28 6.02 24.66 -12.76
CA SER A 28 4.60 24.31 -12.79
C SER A 28 4.27 23.15 -13.76
N ALA A 29 5.08 22.98 -14.81
CA ALA A 29 4.92 21.89 -15.77
C ALA A 29 5.21 20.53 -15.09
N SER A 30 6.23 20.45 -14.24
CA SER A 30 6.55 19.25 -13.44
C SER A 30 5.37 18.85 -12.53
N LEU A 31 4.68 19.83 -11.93
CA LEU A 31 3.48 19.57 -11.12
C LEU A 31 2.33 19.06 -12.00
N GLY A 32 2.11 19.69 -13.16
CA GLY A 32 1.11 19.25 -14.13
C GLY A 32 1.33 17.80 -14.57
N HIS A 33 2.56 17.44 -14.92
CA HIS A 33 2.94 16.08 -15.28
C HIS A 33 2.73 15.10 -14.10
N THR A 34 3.11 15.50 -12.88
CA THR A 34 2.93 14.68 -11.67
C THR A 34 1.46 14.36 -11.44
N VAL A 35 0.60 15.37 -11.49
CA VAL A 35 -0.85 15.20 -11.29
C VAL A 35 -1.48 14.37 -12.40
N ALA A 36 -1.14 14.65 -13.68
CA ALA A 36 -1.65 13.89 -14.82
C ALA A 36 -1.25 12.42 -14.77
N PHE A 37 0.01 12.12 -14.44
CA PHE A 37 0.53 10.77 -14.22
C PHE A 37 -0.21 10.06 -13.09
N ALA A 38 -0.35 10.71 -11.93
CA ALA A 38 -0.98 10.13 -10.76
C ALA A 38 -2.48 9.85 -10.98
N LEU A 39 -3.21 10.80 -11.55
CA LEU A 39 -4.65 10.61 -11.84
C LEU A 39 -4.87 9.60 -12.96
N GLY A 40 -4.05 9.62 -14.02
CA GLY A 40 -4.11 8.64 -15.11
C GLY A 40 -3.84 7.22 -14.62
N GLY A 41 -2.78 7.01 -13.84
CA GLY A 41 -2.46 5.72 -13.24
C GLY A 41 -3.55 5.23 -12.26
N ALA A 42 -4.08 6.13 -11.42
CA ALA A 42 -5.18 5.81 -10.51
C ALA A 42 -6.47 5.44 -11.26
N ALA A 43 -6.76 6.07 -12.40
CA ALA A 43 -7.89 5.70 -13.24
C ALA A 43 -7.74 4.29 -13.81
N VAL A 44 -6.57 3.96 -14.36
CA VAL A 44 -6.26 2.60 -14.85
C VAL A 44 -6.36 1.57 -13.72
N ALA A 45 -5.75 1.86 -12.56
CA ALA A 45 -5.82 0.98 -11.40
C ALA A 45 -7.26 0.72 -10.94
N SER A 46 -8.09 1.76 -10.90
CA SER A 46 -9.48 1.67 -10.46
C SER A 46 -10.36 0.92 -11.46
N LEU A 47 -10.13 1.07 -12.75
CA LEU A 47 -10.83 0.32 -13.80
C LEU A 47 -10.48 -1.17 -13.72
N VAL A 48 -9.19 -1.49 -13.75
CA VAL A 48 -8.72 -2.89 -13.74
C VAL A 48 -9.00 -3.56 -12.39
N GLY A 49 -8.58 -2.91 -11.30
CA GLY A 49 -8.75 -3.42 -9.95
C GLY A 49 -10.21 -3.48 -9.52
N GLY A 50 -11.01 -2.46 -9.85
CA GLY A 50 -12.45 -2.44 -9.55
C GLY A 50 -13.21 -3.55 -10.26
N ALA A 51 -12.97 -3.73 -11.56
CA ALA A 51 -13.58 -4.81 -12.35
C ALA A 51 -13.18 -6.19 -11.81
N THR A 52 -11.88 -6.39 -11.54
CA THR A 52 -11.34 -7.64 -11.02
C THR A 52 -11.85 -7.94 -9.61
N GLY A 53 -11.87 -6.92 -8.73
CA GLY A 53 -12.40 -7.04 -7.37
C GLY A 53 -13.89 -7.40 -7.36
N GLY A 54 -14.66 -6.81 -8.26
CA GLY A 54 -16.06 -7.15 -8.50
C GLY A 54 -16.23 -8.60 -8.91
N LEU A 55 -15.43 -9.06 -9.87
CA LEU A 55 -15.46 -10.43 -10.35
C LEU A 55 -15.13 -11.45 -9.26
N VAL A 56 -14.01 -11.23 -8.54
CA VAL A 56 -13.55 -12.11 -7.44
C VAL A 56 -14.54 -12.14 -6.28
N ALA A 57 -15.25 -11.04 -6.02
CA ALA A 57 -16.28 -11.01 -4.97
C ALA A 57 -17.55 -11.78 -5.35
N MET A 58 -17.98 -11.69 -6.61
CA MET A 58 -19.27 -12.19 -7.06
C MET A 58 -19.24 -13.60 -7.65
N ARG A 59 -18.09 -14.05 -8.14
CA ARG A 59 -17.96 -15.34 -8.84
C ARG A 59 -17.01 -16.28 -8.12
N ASP A 60 -17.32 -17.57 -8.21
CA ASP A 60 -16.46 -18.65 -7.74
C ASP A 60 -15.80 -19.33 -8.95
N PHE A 61 -14.48 -19.43 -8.95
CA PHE A 61 -13.67 -20.01 -9.99
C PHE A 61 -12.37 -20.60 -9.43
N ALA A 62 -11.77 -21.51 -10.16
CA ALA A 62 -10.48 -22.10 -9.80
C ALA A 62 -9.41 -21.00 -9.69
N GLY A 63 -8.65 -20.96 -8.58
CA GLY A 63 -7.62 -19.94 -8.34
C GLY A 63 -8.10 -18.64 -7.68
N ARG A 64 -9.40 -18.48 -7.39
CA ARG A 64 -9.93 -17.28 -6.73
C ARG A 64 -9.18 -16.90 -5.44
N ARG A 65 -8.88 -17.87 -4.57
CA ARG A 65 -8.12 -17.63 -3.34
C ARG A 65 -6.67 -17.23 -3.62
N ALA A 66 -6.05 -17.90 -4.57
CA ALA A 66 -4.68 -17.59 -5.01
C ALA A 66 -4.61 -16.14 -5.53
N MET A 67 -5.59 -15.70 -6.31
CA MET A 67 -5.66 -14.33 -6.83
C MET A 67 -5.73 -13.28 -5.71
N LEU A 68 -6.49 -13.53 -4.64
CA LEU A 68 -6.53 -12.62 -3.47
C LEU A 68 -5.18 -12.57 -2.74
N VAL A 69 -4.54 -13.71 -2.52
CA VAL A 69 -3.22 -13.77 -1.88
C VAL A 69 -2.18 -13.07 -2.76
N LEU A 70 -2.17 -13.38 -4.05
CA LEU A 70 -1.28 -12.73 -5.02
C LEU A 70 -1.50 -11.22 -5.08
N SER A 71 -2.73 -10.72 -4.98
CA SER A 71 -3.00 -9.28 -4.94
C SER A 71 -2.28 -8.59 -3.78
N VAL A 72 -2.17 -9.22 -2.60
CA VAL A 72 -1.41 -8.66 -1.47
C VAL A 72 0.10 -8.73 -1.74
N VAL A 73 0.59 -9.85 -2.29
CA VAL A 73 2.01 -10.01 -2.63
C VAL A 73 2.42 -9.04 -3.74
N LEU A 74 1.52 -8.76 -4.70
CA LEU A 74 1.76 -7.81 -5.79
C LEU A 74 1.94 -6.37 -5.31
N ILE A 75 1.35 -5.99 -4.17
CA ILE A 75 1.61 -4.68 -3.55
C ILE A 75 3.08 -4.57 -3.08
N ALA A 76 3.71 -5.69 -2.71
CA ALA A 76 5.13 -5.73 -2.37
C ALA A 76 6.06 -5.67 -3.59
N ALA A 77 5.54 -5.82 -4.82
CA ALA A 77 6.34 -5.68 -6.03
C ALA A 77 6.47 -4.19 -6.41
N PRO A 78 7.71 -3.67 -6.59
CA PRO A 78 7.88 -2.28 -6.97
C PRO A 78 7.29 -2.02 -8.36
N PRO A 79 6.75 -0.83 -8.64
CA PRO A 79 6.23 -0.48 -9.95
C PRO A 79 7.25 -0.66 -11.08
N ALA A 80 8.53 -0.39 -10.82
CA ALA A 80 9.64 -0.62 -11.76
C ALA A 80 9.76 -2.07 -12.22
N PHE A 81 9.38 -3.03 -11.40
CA PHE A 81 9.36 -4.44 -11.77
C PHE A 81 8.50 -4.70 -13.03
N TRP A 82 7.34 -4.05 -13.10
CA TRP A 82 6.43 -4.15 -14.25
C TRP A 82 7.04 -3.52 -15.51
N TRP A 83 7.74 -2.40 -15.37
CA TRP A 83 8.45 -1.79 -16.48
C TRP A 83 9.62 -2.65 -16.96
N ILE A 84 10.40 -3.22 -16.05
CA ILE A 84 11.51 -4.12 -16.39
C ILE A 84 10.99 -5.32 -17.21
N GLY A 85 9.89 -5.93 -16.76
CA GLY A 85 9.22 -7.00 -17.50
C GLY A 85 8.74 -6.54 -18.88
N ALA A 86 8.10 -5.36 -18.94
CA ALA A 86 7.58 -4.79 -20.17
C ALA A 86 8.71 -4.43 -21.18
N ALA A 87 9.76 -3.77 -20.70
CA ALA A 87 10.84 -3.29 -21.57
C ALA A 87 11.73 -4.42 -22.13
N ARG A 88 11.91 -5.48 -21.36
CA ARG A 88 12.86 -6.57 -21.69
C ARG A 88 12.22 -7.82 -22.25
N PHE A 89 10.90 -7.94 -22.24
CA PHE A 89 10.20 -9.10 -22.82
C PHE A 89 10.20 -9.02 -24.35
N PRO A 90 10.81 -10.01 -25.05
CA PRO A 90 10.80 -10.03 -26.51
C PRO A 90 9.37 -10.13 -27.05
N GLY A 91 8.96 -9.21 -27.91
CA GLY A 91 7.63 -9.20 -28.50
C GLY A 91 6.51 -8.62 -27.62
N ALA A 92 6.82 -8.03 -26.47
CA ALA A 92 5.82 -7.37 -25.65
C ALA A 92 5.14 -6.21 -26.40
N PRO A 93 3.78 -6.13 -26.44
CA PRO A 93 3.05 -5.10 -27.16
C PRO A 93 3.27 -3.69 -26.62
N TRP A 94 3.76 -3.57 -25.36
CA TRP A 94 4.07 -2.31 -24.69
C TRP A 94 5.51 -1.81 -24.85
N ARG A 95 6.31 -2.47 -25.69
CA ARG A 95 7.71 -2.12 -25.91
C ARG A 95 7.94 -0.71 -26.47
N GLY A 96 6.90 -0.10 -27.03
CA GLY A 96 6.90 1.28 -27.55
C GLY A 96 6.27 2.31 -26.61
N LEU A 97 5.83 1.92 -25.41
CA LEU A 97 5.26 2.86 -24.45
C LEU A 97 6.36 3.75 -23.87
N SER A 98 6.17 5.05 -23.98
CA SER A 98 7.08 6.09 -23.46
C SER A 98 6.28 7.23 -22.83
N GLY A 99 6.96 8.08 -22.07
CA GLY A 99 6.37 9.26 -21.46
C GLY A 99 5.32 8.96 -20.39
N ALA A 100 4.57 9.98 -20.00
CA ALA A 100 3.64 9.94 -18.88
C ALA A 100 2.49 8.94 -19.07
N ALA A 101 1.99 8.76 -20.30
CA ALA A 101 0.89 7.82 -20.57
C ALA A 101 1.32 6.36 -20.40
N GLY A 102 2.50 6.00 -20.91
CA GLY A 102 3.06 4.66 -20.71
C GLY A 102 3.34 4.37 -19.25
N ALA A 103 3.93 5.32 -18.54
CA ALA A 103 4.17 5.22 -17.10
C ALA A 103 2.85 5.08 -16.31
N ALA A 104 1.81 5.86 -16.63
CA ALA A 104 0.50 5.79 -15.99
C ALA A 104 -0.17 4.42 -16.20
N LEU A 105 -0.05 3.84 -17.38
CA LEU A 105 -0.57 2.50 -17.67
C LEU A 105 0.13 1.43 -16.81
N VAL A 106 1.46 1.42 -16.81
CA VAL A 106 2.26 0.46 -16.03
C VAL A 106 2.02 0.64 -14.52
N ALA A 107 2.05 1.87 -14.03
CA ALA A 107 1.75 2.19 -12.64
C ALA A 107 0.33 1.77 -12.25
N GLY A 108 -0.65 2.04 -13.10
CA GLY A 108 -2.04 1.65 -12.86
C GLY A 108 -2.23 0.14 -12.76
N LEU A 109 -1.55 -0.64 -13.59
CA LEU A 109 -1.55 -2.09 -13.50
C LEU A 109 -0.88 -2.57 -12.21
N ALA A 110 0.28 -2.02 -11.85
CA ALA A 110 1.02 -2.37 -10.63
C ALA A 110 0.22 -2.08 -9.36
N PHE A 111 -0.51 -0.97 -9.29
CA PHE A 111 -1.32 -0.58 -8.13
C PHE A 111 -2.78 -1.05 -8.19
N SER A 112 -3.20 -1.75 -9.26
CA SER A 112 -4.56 -2.32 -9.38
C SER A 112 -5.00 -3.24 -8.23
N PRO A 113 -4.11 -3.91 -7.47
CA PRO A 113 -4.49 -4.68 -6.28
C PRO A 113 -5.15 -3.84 -5.18
N ILE A 114 -4.85 -2.54 -5.07
CA ILE A 114 -5.45 -1.67 -4.04
C ILE A 114 -6.96 -1.50 -4.25
N PRO A 115 -7.46 -0.96 -5.38
CA PRO A 115 -8.89 -0.90 -5.61
C PRO A 115 -9.55 -2.27 -5.74
N LEU A 116 -8.84 -3.33 -6.18
CA LEU A 116 -9.34 -4.69 -6.18
C LEU A 116 -9.76 -5.14 -4.76
N LEU A 117 -8.86 -5.00 -3.79
CA LEU A 117 -9.11 -5.42 -2.41
C LEU A 117 -10.23 -4.59 -1.75
N LEU A 118 -10.28 -3.28 -2.02
CA LEU A 118 -11.32 -2.40 -1.47
C LEU A 118 -12.71 -2.72 -2.05
N VAL A 119 -12.81 -2.92 -3.35
CA VAL A 119 -14.08 -3.31 -4.01
C VAL A 119 -14.51 -4.71 -3.60
N TYR A 120 -13.56 -5.66 -3.51
CA TYR A 120 -13.82 -7.00 -3.01
C TYR A 120 -14.40 -6.95 -1.59
N ALA A 121 -13.76 -6.21 -0.67
CA ALA A 121 -14.23 -6.06 0.70
C ALA A 121 -15.62 -5.43 0.76
N ALA A 122 -15.85 -4.34 0.03
CA ALA A 122 -17.13 -3.64 0.00
C ALA A 122 -18.28 -4.54 -0.49
N LEU A 123 -18.04 -5.33 -1.55
CA LEU A 123 -19.05 -6.26 -2.09
C LEU A 123 -19.34 -7.43 -1.15
N ARG A 124 -18.34 -7.92 -0.42
CA ARG A 124 -18.51 -9.02 0.54
C ARG A 124 -19.31 -8.60 1.78
N GLU A 125 -19.36 -7.32 2.04
CA GLU A 125 -20.08 -6.74 3.18
C GLU A 125 -21.50 -6.26 2.81
N LEU A 126 -21.86 -6.26 1.52
CA LEU A 126 -23.23 -5.92 1.12
C LEU A 126 -24.22 -6.95 1.68
N PRO A 127 -25.30 -6.49 2.33
CA PRO A 127 -26.37 -7.36 2.81
C PRO A 127 -26.97 -8.19 1.67
N ALA A 128 -27.19 -9.48 1.91
CA ALA A 128 -27.70 -10.40 0.90
C ALA A 128 -29.05 -9.95 0.32
N ASN A 129 -29.94 -9.41 1.17
CA ASN A 129 -31.25 -8.91 0.77
C ASN A 129 -31.17 -7.78 -0.26
N ILE A 130 -30.23 -6.84 -0.13
CA ILE A 130 -30.04 -5.75 -1.11
C ILE A 130 -29.62 -6.33 -2.47
N TYR A 131 -28.71 -7.29 -2.45
CA TYR A 131 -28.27 -7.92 -3.70
C TYR A 131 -29.36 -8.78 -4.35
N GLU A 132 -30.12 -9.53 -3.57
CA GLU A 132 -31.22 -10.37 -4.07
C GLU A 132 -32.36 -9.51 -4.61
N ALA A 133 -32.75 -8.44 -3.89
CA ALA A 133 -33.68 -7.46 -4.40
C ALA A 133 -33.23 -6.85 -5.73
N ALA A 134 -31.96 -6.51 -5.83
CA ALA A 134 -31.38 -6.00 -7.07
C ALA A 134 -31.40 -7.03 -8.21
N ARG A 135 -31.29 -8.33 -7.89
CA ARG A 135 -31.41 -9.42 -8.89
C ARG A 135 -32.82 -9.58 -9.42
N VAL A 136 -33.80 -9.38 -8.58
CA VAL A 136 -35.23 -9.46 -8.97
C VAL A 136 -35.63 -8.24 -9.81
N ALA A 137 -35.12 -7.06 -9.42
CA ALA A 137 -35.50 -5.80 -10.04
C ALA A 137 -34.91 -5.58 -11.44
N LEU A 138 -33.68 -6.03 -11.68
CA LEU A 138 -32.93 -5.70 -12.90
C LEU A 138 -32.11 -6.88 -13.44
N ALA A 139 -32.02 -6.95 -14.79
CA ALA A 139 -31.05 -7.81 -15.47
C ALA A 139 -29.60 -7.46 -15.15
N ALA A 140 -28.64 -8.33 -15.52
CA ALA A 140 -27.26 -8.20 -15.05
C ALA A 140 -26.56 -6.86 -15.38
N PRO A 141 -26.53 -6.35 -16.63
CA PRO A 141 -25.84 -5.10 -16.94
C PRO A 141 -26.43 -3.87 -16.22
N PRO A 142 -27.75 -3.57 -16.30
CA PRO A 142 -28.32 -2.41 -15.59
C PRO A 142 -28.24 -2.53 -14.07
N ARG A 143 -28.30 -3.72 -13.50
CA ARG A 143 -28.09 -3.95 -12.07
C ARG A 143 -26.70 -3.48 -11.61
N VAL A 144 -25.66 -3.82 -12.38
CA VAL A 144 -24.31 -3.39 -12.06
C VAL A 144 -24.20 -1.87 -12.12
N LEU A 145 -24.73 -1.26 -13.19
CA LEU A 145 -24.59 0.18 -13.45
C LEU A 145 -25.42 1.02 -12.45
N PHE A 146 -26.68 0.66 -12.23
CA PHE A 146 -27.62 1.51 -11.47
C PHE A 146 -27.71 1.17 -9.99
N ILE A 147 -27.29 -0.02 -9.56
CA ILE A 147 -27.37 -0.43 -8.15
C ILE A 147 -25.98 -0.66 -7.55
N LEU A 148 -25.19 -1.57 -8.14
CA LEU A 148 -23.91 -1.95 -7.52
C LEU A 148 -22.89 -0.83 -7.63
N LEU A 149 -22.74 -0.18 -8.78
CA LEU A 149 -21.75 0.89 -8.97
C LEU A 149 -21.99 2.09 -8.04
N PRO A 150 -23.22 2.61 -7.85
CA PRO A 150 -23.49 3.62 -6.83
C PRO A 150 -23.14 3.21 -5.40
N LEU A 151 -23.40 1.96 -5.03
CA LEU A 151 -23.06 1.41 -3.70
C LEU A 151 -21.53 1.27 -3.53
N LEU A 152 -20.80 1.02 -4.62
CA LEU A 152 -19.35 0.86 -4.61
C LEU A 152 -18.59 2.19 -4.78
N ARG A 153 -19.28 3.31 -5.06
CA ARG A 153 -18.63 4.63 -5.23
C ARG A 153 -17.62 4.96 -4.11
N PRO A 154 -17.93 4.76 -2.81
CA PRO A 154 -16.97 5.08 -1.77
C PRO A 154 -15.72 4.19 -1.83
N ALA A 155 -15.86 2.90 -2.13
CA ALA A 155 -14.75 1.96 -2.24
C ALA A 155 -13.87 2.27 -3.47
N LEU A 156 -14.50 2.56 -4.61
CA LEU A 156 -13.81 2.98 -5.84
C LEU A 156 -13.09 4.31 -5.65
N ALA A 157 -13.76 5.30 -5.04
CA ALA A 157 -13.14 6.59 -4.74
C ALA A 157 -11.95 6.44 -3.78
N SER A 158 -12.07 5.59 -2.75
CA SER A 158 -10.96 5.30 -1.84
C SER A 158 -9.79 4.63 -2.58
N GLY A 159 -10.07 3.66 -3.44
CA GLY A 159 -9.05 2.99 -4.25
C GLY A 159 -8.35 3.94 -5.21
N PHE A 160 -9.12 4.78 -5.91
CA PHE A 160 -8.61 5.81 -6.81
C PHE A 160 -7.71 6.81 -6.06
N LEU A 161 -8.21 7.40 -4.97
CA LEU A 161 -7.50 8.42 -4.21
C LEU A 161 -6.23 7.88 -3.54
N LEU A 162 -6.30 6.68 -2.95
CA LEU A 162 -5.10 6.04 -2.36
C LEU A 162 -4.05 5.75 -3.42
N THR A 163 -4.46 5.23 -4.58
CA THR A 163 -3.53 4.99 -5.69
C THR A 163 -2.95 6.30 -6.22
N ALA A 164 -3.76 7.34 -6.40
CA ALA A 164 -3.29 8.66 -6.84
C ALA A 164 -2.24 9.23 -5.87
N ILE A 165 -2.49 9.15 -4.57
CA ILE A 165 -1.56 9.62 -3.54
C ILE A 165 -0.22 8.86 -3.60
N LEU A 166 -0.24 7.54 -3.74
CA LEU A 166 0.99 6.76 -3.87
C LEU A 166 1.77 7.14 -5.13
N LEU A 167 1.06 7.38 -6.25
CA LEU A 167 1.67 7.79 -7.51
C LEU A 167 2.19 9.22 -7.51
N LEU A 168 1.63 10.13 -6.71
CA LEU A 168 2.20 11.46 -6.50
C LEU A 168 3.61 11.40 -5.88
N GLY A 169 3.87 10.37 -5.08
CA GLY A 169 5.17 10.12 -4.46
C GLY A 169 6.13 9.27 -5.31
N GLU A 170 5.69 8.79 -6.47
CA GLU A 170 6.49 7.89 -7.31
C GLU A 170 7.52 8.68 -8.13
N SER A 171 8.80 8.32 -7.98
CA SER A 171 9.92 8.95 -8.68
C SER A 171 10.57 8.04 -9.73
N GLU A 172 10.46 6.72 -9.57
CA GLU A 172 11.20 5.74 -10.35
C GLU A 172 10.61 5.55 -11.75
N LEU A 173 9.30 5.34 -11.86
CA LEU A 173 8.65 5.20 -13.16
C LEU A 173 8.80 6.45 -14.04
N PRO A 174 8.54 7.67 -13.55
CA PRO A 174 8.82 8.87 -14.31
C PRO A 174 10.25 8.94 -14.85
N PHE A 175 11.23 8.60 -14.02
CA PHE A 175 12.62 8.55 -14.43
C PHE A 175 12.87 7.50 -15.53
N LEU A 176 12.34 6.28 -15.37
CA LEU A 176 12.47 5.19 -16.34
C LEU A 176 11.77 5.46 -17.68
N PHE A 177 10.65 6.21 -17.65
CA PHE A 177 9.89 6.61 -18.85
C PHE A 177 10.34 7.95 -19.44
N GLY A 178 11.35 8.60 -18.88
CA GLY A 178 12.00 9.77 -19.42
C GLY A 178 11.19 11.07 -19.34
N PHE A 179 10.37 11.26 -18.30
CA PHE A 179 9.67 12.52 -18.08
C PHE A 179 9.84 13.03 -16.64
N ARG A 180 9.74 14.36 -16.48
CA ARG A 180 9.98 15.03 -15.20
C ARG A 180 8.70 15.12 -14.39
N THR A 181 8.83 14.89 -13.09
CA THR A 181 7.80 15.10 -12.06
C THR A 181 8.41 15.86 -10.90
N VAL A 182 7.57 16.41 -10.02
CA VAL A 182 8.06 17.09 -8.80
C VAL A 182 8.93 16.15 -7.98
N MET A 183 8.56 14.85 -7.87
CA MET A 183 9.36 13.89 -7.10
C MET A 183 10.72 13.59 -7.74
N THR A 184 10.81 13.52 -9.07
CA THR A 184 12.11 13.40 -9.73
C THR A 184 12.98 14.63 -9.50
N ASP A 185 12.37 15.82 -9.50
CA ASP A 185 13.08 17.07 -9.24
C ASP A 185 13.55 17.14 -7.77
N VAL A 186 12.72 16.76 -6.81
CA VAL A 186 13.07 16.67 -5.38
C VAL A 186 14.24 15.73 -5.13
N VAL A 187 14.16 14.49 -5.64
CA VAL A 187 15.22 13.49 -5.46
C VAL A 187 16.52 13.93 -6.13
N THR A 188 16.45 14.48 -7.36
CA THR A 188 17.63 14.96 -8.09
C THR A 188 18.28 16.15 -7.39
N THR A 189 17.48 17.17 -7.01
CA THR A 189 17.99 18.34 -6.30
C THR A 189 18.66 17.95 -4.98
N PHE A 190 18.01 17.07 -4.20
CA PHE A 190 18.59 16.60 -2.94
C PHE A 190 19.88 15.82 -3.16
N SER A 191 19.93 14.93 -4.15
CA SER A 191 21.13 14.14 -4.46
C SER A 191 22.30 14.97 -4.94
N GLN A 192 22.02 16.11 -5.61
CA GLN A 192 23.06 17.01 -6.11
C GLN A 192 23.57 17.99 -5.04
N THR A 193 22.69 18.48 -4.17
CA THR A 193 23.01 19.57 -3.23
C THR A 193 23.19 19.12 -1.79
N PHE A 194 22.62 17.96 -1.42
CA PHE A 194 22.45 17.50 -0.04
C PHE A 194 21.83 18.55 0.89
N SER A 195 21.13 19.53 0.32
CA SER A 195 20.53 20.66 1.01
C SER A 195 19.01 20.47 1.15
N ILE A 196 18.54 20.42 2.40
CA ILE A 196 17.11 20.35 2.70
C ILE A 196 16.42 21.66 2.29
N VAL A 197 17.06 22.79 2.49
CA VAL A 197 16.53 24.12 2.15
C VAL A 197 16.24 24.24 0.65
N ALA A 198 17.10 23.68 -0.20
CA ALA A 198 16.91 23.70 -1.65
C ALA A 198 15.70 22.88 -2.11
N VAL A 199 15.29 21.88 -1.35
CA VAL A 199 14.20 20.95 -1.68
C VAL A 199 12.83 21.45 -1.21
N VAL A 200 12.78 22.20 -0.10
CA VAL A 200 11.52 22.63 0.54
C VAL A 200 10.58 23.37 -0.43
N PRO A 201 11.02 24.34 -1.26
CA PRO A 201 10.13 25.02 -2.20
C PRO A 201 9.48 24.09 -3.25
N LEU A 202 10.19 23.03 -3.65
CA LEU A 202 9.67 22.04 -4.58
C LEU A 202 8.61 21.15 -3.93
N VAL A 203 8.80 20.85 -2.64
CA VAL A 203 7.94 19.95 -1.87
C VAL A 203 6.58 20.57 -1.54
N LEU A 204 6.53 21.86 -1.23
CA LEU A 204 5.32 22.51 -0.71
C LEU A 204 4.09 22.40 -1.62
N PRO A 205 4.16 22.73 -2.95
CA PRO A 205 3.02 22.59 -3.84
C PRO A 205 2.52 21.15 -3.92
N LEU A 206 3.45 20.19 -3.94
CA LEU A 206 3.09 18.77 -3.94
C LEU A 206 2.42 18.35 -2.63
N LEU A 207 2.91 18.81 -1.48
CA LEU A 207 2.30 18.53 -0.18
C LEU A 207 0.87 19.08 -0.10
N LEU A 208 0.59 20.25 -0.66
CA LEU A 208 -0.76 20.80 -0.70
C LEU A 208 -1.71 19.87 -1.50
N VAL A 209 -1.27 19.40 -2.66
CA VAL A 209 -2.06 18.44 -3.46
C VAL A 209 -2.25 17.13 -2.71
N VAL A 210 -1.19 16.59 -2.11
CA VAL A 210 -1.23 15.34 -1.32
C VAL A 210 -2.16 15.47 -0.12
N LEU A 211 -2.12 16.59 0.61
CA LEU A 211 -3.00 16.84 1.75
C LEU A 211 -4.46 16.96 1.33
N LEU A 212 -4.74 17.66 0.24
CA LEU A 212 -6.09 17.76 -0.31
C LEU A 212 -6.65 16.39 -0.67
N LEU A 213 -5.91 15.61 -1.46
CA LEU A 213 -6.31 14.25 -1.82
C LEU A 213 -6.37 13.33 -0.60
N GLY A 214 -5.45 13.50 0.36
CA GLY A 214 -5.42 12.75 1.61
C GLY A 214 -6.66 12.96 2.46
N VAL A 215 -7.12 14.20 2.59
CA VAL A 215 -8.38 14.53 3.29
C VAL A 215 -9.57 13.87 2.59
N LEU A 216 -9.64 13.94 1.27
CA LEU A 216 -10.69 13.30 0.49
C LEU A 216 -10.64 11.75 0.61
N ALA A 217 -9.44 11.17 0.54
CA ALA A 217 -9.22 9.73 0.68
C ALA A 217 -9.60 9.23 2.08
N ALA A 218 -9.14 9.91 3.14
CA ALA A 218 -9.48 9.55 4.52
C ALA A 218 -10.99 9.66 4.76
N GLY A 219 -11.64 10.72 4.26
CA GLY A 219 -13.10 10.88 4.35
C GLY A 219 -13.88 9.81 3.60
N SER A 220 -13.41 9.40 2.42
CA SER A 220 -14.02 8.32 1.64
C SER A 220 -13.81 6.95 2.31
N LEU A 221 -12.59 6.67 2.76
CA LEU A 221 -12.22 5.42 3.41
C LEU A 221 -12.98 5.24 4.73
N VAL A 222 -13.03 6.25 5.60
CA VAL A 222 -13.78 6.21 6.86
C VAL A 222 -15.28 5.98 6.58
N ARG A 223 -15.87 6.62 5.58
CA ARG A 223 -17.28 6.38 5.19
C ARG A 223 -17.50 4.95 4.72
N THR A 224 -16.64 4.42 3.86
CA THR A 224 -16.71 3.03 3.37
C THR A 224 -16.71 2.06 4.53
N LEU A 225 -15.77 2.23 5.46
CA LEU A 225 -15.57 1.32 6.59
C LEU A 225 -16.67 1.44 7.66
N MET A 226 -17.18 2.66 7.90
CA MET A 226 -18.29 2.87 8.84
C MET A 226 -19.63 2.38 8.27
N ALA A 227 -19.83 2.44 6.96
CA ALA A 227 -21.00 1.83 6.32
C ALA A 227 -21.00 0.31 6.47
N SER A 228 -19.83 -0.31 6.30
CA SER A 228 -19.63 -1.76 6.49
C SER A 228 -19.90 -2.22 7.93
N ALA A 229 -19.51 -1.41 8.92
CA ALA A 229 -19.70 -1.74 10.32
C ALA A 229 -21.20 -1.77 10.76
N ARG A 230 -22.06 -1.01 10.07
CA ARG A 230 -23.51 -0.94 10.38
C ARG A 230 -24.30 -2.11 9.81
N GLY A 231 -23.77 -2.81 8.80
CA GLY A 231 -24.41 -3.95 8.13
C GLY A 231 -24.12 -5.32 8.76
N SER A 232 -23.65 -5.39 9.98
CA SER A 232 -22.94 -6.49 10.64
C SER A 232 -23.70 -7.83 10.85
N HIS A 233 -24.86 -8.02 10.30
CA HIS A 233 -25.60 -9.29 10.36
C HIS A 233 -25.80 -9.90 8.96
N GLY A 234 -24.96 -9.53 8.00
CA GLY A 234 -25.04 -10.04 6.65
C GLY A 234 -24.56 -11.48 6.55
N PHE A 235 -25.44 -12.35 6.07
CA PHE A 235 -25.07 -13.66 5.58
C PHE A 235 -23.87 -13.52 4.62
N VAL A 236 -22.80 -14.24 4.91
CA VAL A 236 -21.68 -14.38 3.99
C VAL A 236 -22.21 -15.07 2.73
N ARG A 237 -22.53 -14.27 1.72
CA ARG A 237 -23.04 -14.80 0.46
C ARG A 237 -22.01 -15.69 -0.19
N ARG A 238 -22.37 -16.91 -0.54
CA ARG A 238 -21.53 -17.77 -1.37
C ARG A 238 -21.46 -17.18 -2.78
N PRO A 239 -20.27 -16.98 -3.35
CA PRO A 239 -20.15 -16.52 -4.72
C PRO A 239 -20.83 -17.53 -5.67
N ALA A 240 -21.49 -17.01 -6.71
CA ALA A 240 -22.12 -17.87 -7.70
C ALA A 240 -21.07 -18.58 -8.54
N PRO A 241 -21.26 -19.86 -8.91
CA PRO A 241 -20.35 -20.55 -9.81
C PRO A 241 -20.26 -19.81 -11.15
N MET A 242 -19.09 -19.85 -11.75
CA MET A 242 -18.83 -19.21 -13.03
C MET A 242 -19.24 -20.14 -14.16
N PRO A 243 -19.96 -19.67 -15.20
CA PRO A 243 -20.25 -20.50 -16.37
C PRO A 243 -18.98 -21.01 -17.01
N ALA A 244 -18.94 -22.30 -17.35
CA ALA A 244 -17.82 -22.91 -18.06
C ALA A 244 -17.60 -22.20 -19.42
N GLY A 245 -16.38 -21.82 -19.71
CA GLY A 245 -15.98 -21.26 -21.02
C GLY A 245 -15.66 -19.76 -21.01
N LEU A 246 -16.55 -18.87 -20.64
CA LEU A 246 -16.30 -17.42 -20.60
C LEU A 246 -15.73 -16.96 -19.24
N GLY A 247 -15.98 -17.73 -18.23
CA GLY A 247 -15.66 -17.38 -16.87
C GLY A 247 -14.19 -17.47 -16.50
N ALA A 248 -13.48 -18.43 -17.08
CA ALA A 248 -12.06 -18.61 -16.77
C ALA A 248 -11.14 -17.70 -17.60
N ALA A 249 -11.57 -17.25 -18.77
CA ALA A 249 -10.73 -16.47 -19.68
C ALA A 249 -10.46 -15.05 -19.17
N GLY A 250 -11.47 -14.35 -18.62
CA GLY A 250 -11.31 -12.99 -18.12
C GLY A 250 -10.42 -12.90 -16.87
N PRO A 251 -10.67 -13.70 -15.81
CA PRO A 251 -9.79 -13.77 -14.65
C PRO A 251 -8.41 -14.30 -14.99
N ALA A 252 -8.33 -15.32 -15.87
CA ALA A 252 -7.05 -15.86 -16.34
C ALA A 252 -6.27 -14.80 -17.13
N ALA A 253 -6.91 -14.03 -18.00
CA ALA A 253 -6.26 -12.94 -18.74
C ALA A 253 -5.79 -11.83 -17.80
N LEU A 254 -6.60 -11.42 -16.81
CA LEU A 254 -6.20 -10.42 -15.81
C LEU A 254 -5.11 -10.96 -14.87
N THR A 255 -5.19 -12.25 -14.49
CA THR A 255 -4.14 -12.90 -13.71
C THR A 255 -2.87 -13.05 -14.54
N VAL A 256 -2.97 -13.42 -15.81
CA VAL A 256 -1.83 -13.50 -16.73
C VAL A 256 -1.25 -12.12 -17.01
N LEU A 257 -2.07 -11.07 -17.21
CA LEU A 257 -1.59 -9.69 -17.32
C LEU A 257 -0.88 -9.25 -16.04
N SER A 258 -1.49 -9.54 -14.90
CA SER A 258 -0.90 -9.25 -13.59
C SER A 258 0.36 -10.08 -13.32
N LEU A 259 0.43 -11.32 -13.84
CA LEU A 259 1.54 -12.27 -13.67
C LEU A 259 2.51 -12.26 -14.86
N ALA A 260 2.24 -11.54 -15.95
CA ALA A 260 3.11 -11.54 -17.11
C ALA A 260 4.55 -11.13 -16.79
N GLY A 261 4.71 -10.16 -15.90
CA GLY A 261 6.01 -9.80 -15.34
C GLY A 261 6.66 -10.94 -14.55
N TYR A 262 5.86 -11.73 -13.83
CA TYR A 262 6.32 -12.86 -13.01
C TYR A 262 6.61 -14.11 -13.85
N ALA A 263 5.78 -14.40 -14.85
CA ALA A 263 6.02 -15.50 -15.80
C ALA A 263 7.33 -15.27 -16.56
N TRP A 264 7.65 -14.02 -16.88
CA TRP A 264 8.92 -13.65 -17.49
C TRP A 264 10.11 -13.96 -16.55
N ALA A 265 10.04 -13.57 -15.27
CA ALA A 265 11.07 -13.89 -14.28
C ALA A 265 11.22 -15.41 -14.10
N GLY A 266 10.11 -16.16 -14.07
CA GLY A 266 10.10 -17.63 -13.96
C GLY A 266 10.78 -18.34 -15.15
N GLY A 267 10.64 -17.83 -16.36
CA GLY A 267 11.31 -18.38 -17.56
C GLY A 267 12.84 -18.26 -17.53
N PHE A 268 13.39 -17.43 -16.64
CA PHE A 268 14.84 -17.23 -16.48
C PHE A 268 15.45 -17.94 -15.27
N LEU A 269 14.66 -18.70 -14.50
CA LEU A 269 15.13 -19.47 -13.32
C LEU A 269 16.32 -20.40 -13.62
N ALA A 270 16.40 -20.93 -14.83
CA ALA A 270 17.53 -21.75 -15.28
C ALA A 270 18.89 -21.01 -15.27
N ARG A 271 18.89 -19.66 -15.12
CA ARG A 271 20.06 -18.81 -15.10
C ARG A 271 20.37 -18.20 -13.72
N TRP A 272 19.73 -18.75 -12.68
CA TRP A 272 19.82 -18.37 -11.27
C TRP A 272 21.24 -18.14 -10.69
N PRO A 273 22.33 -18.83 -11.08
CA PRO A 273 23.58 -18.76 -10.35
C PRO A 273 24.29 -17.39 -10.32
N ARG A 274 23.71 -16.37 -10.93
CA ARG A 274 24.36 -15.06 -11.11
C ARG A 274 23.60 -13.89 -10.45
N VAL A 275 22.88 -14.14 -9.37
CA VAL A 275 22.20 -13.04 -8.65
C VAL A 275 23.24 -12.31 -7.76
N PRO A 276 23.55 -11.04 -8.04
CA PRO A 276 24.57 -10.30 -7.32
C PRO A 276 24.01 -9.72 -6.01
N THR A 277 23.61 -10.59 -5.10
CA THR A 277 23.11 -10.14 -3.77
C THR A 277 23.60 -11.07 -2.67
N SER A 278 23.83 -10.51 -1.50
CA SER A 278 24.26 -11.26 -0.32
C SER A 278 23.08 -11.78 0.49
N LEU A 279 23.29 -12.86 1.24
CA LEU A 279 22.26 -13.38 2.16
C LEU A 279 21.90 -12.34 3.24
N SER A 280 22.86 -11.52 3.67
CA SER A 280 22.60 -10.44 4.62
C SER A 280 21.68 -9.36 4.05
N THR A 281 21.84 -8.99 2.78
CA THR A 281 20.94 -8.06 2.07
C THR A 281 19.53 -8.64 1.97
N VAL A 282 19.40 -9.93 1.61
CA VAL A 282 18.10 -10.62 1.57
C VAL A 282 17.45 -10.62 2.94
N ALA A 283 18.17 -11.04 3.97
CA ALA A 283 17.66 -11.08 5.35
C ALA A 283 17.24 -9.69 5.85
N ALA A 284 18.07 -8.67 5.65
CA ALA A 284 17.75 -7.31 6.06
C ALA A 284 16.52 -6.75 5.33
N SER A 285 16.36 -7.06 4.03
CA SER A 285 15.20 -6.63 3.24
C SER A 285 13.89 -7.29 3.66
N ILE A 286 13.94 -8.46 4.28
CA ILE A 286 12.77 -9.16 4.81
C ILE A 286 12.49 -8.73 6.25
N LEU A 287 13.51 -8.72 7.11
CA LEU A 287 13.36 -8.49 8.54
C LEU A 287 12.95 -7.06 8.88
N GLU A 288 13.47 -6.06 8.15
CA GLU A 288 13.13 -4.66 8.41
C GLU A 288 11.64 -4.36 8.19
N PRO A 289 11.01 -4.67 7.04
CA PRO A 289 9.58 -4.46 6.85
C PRO A 289 8.70 -5.27 7.81
N VAL A 290 9.10 -6.50 8.15
CA VAL A 290 8.41 -7.32 9.16
C VAL A 290 8.46 -6.63 10.52
N SER A 291 9.65 -6.19 10.94
CA SER A 291 9.84 -5.45 12.20
C SER A 291 9.07 -4.13 12.23
N CYS A 292 9.05 -3.40 11.10
CA CYS A 292 8.27 -2.19 10.92
C CYS A 292 6.78 -2.46 11.11
N ALA A 293 6.24 -3.50 10.47
CA ALA A 293 4.83 -3.86 10.58
C ALA A 293 4.43 -4.20 12.02
N TRP A 294 5.27 -4.93 12.73
CA TRP A 294 5.03 -5.30 14.12
C TRP A 294 5.16 -4.12 15.08
N LEU A 295 6.19 -3.30 14.91
CA LEU A 295 6.38 -2.09 15.71
C LEU A 295 5.20 -1.12 15.51
N SER A 296 4.83 -0.86 14.27
CA SER A 296 3.70 0.01 13.94
C SER A 296 2.38 -0.53 14.49
N LEU A 297 2.14 -1.85 14.41
CA LEU A 297 0.96 -2.48 15.01
C LEU A 297 0.94 -2.29 16.53
N SER A 298 2.08 -2.56 17.21
CA SER A 298 2.19 -2.44 18.67
C SER A 298 1.92 -1.01 19.12
N LEU A 299 2.54 -0.02 18.46
CA LEU A 299 2.33 1.40 18.75
C LEU A 299 0.88 1.84 18.47
N ALA A 300 0.30 1.37 17.36
CA ALA A 300 -1.08 1.67 17.03
C ALA A 300 -2.08 1.08 18.03
N LEU A 301 -1.86 -0.15 18.51
CA LEU A 301 -2.69 -0.75 19.55
C LEU A 301 -2.58 -0.02 20.86
N LEU A 302 -1.36 0.36 21.29
CA LEU A 302 -1.13 1.15 22.49
C LEU A 302 -1.82 2.52 22.42
N ALA A 303 -1.83 3.15 21.24
CA ALA A 303 -2.47 4.45 21.04
C ALA A 303 -4.01 4.36 20.88
N ALA A 304 -4.50 3.38 20.12
CA ALA A 304 -5.90 3.28 19.73
C ALA A 304 -6.78 2.58 20.78
N TYR A 305 -6.26 1.56 21.46
CA TYR A 305 -7.06 0.78 22.41
C TYR A 305 -7.59 1.61 23.59
N PRO A 306 -6.82 2.50 24.26
CA PRO A 306 -7.32 3.34 25.33
C PRO A 306 -8.43 4.29 24.90
N VAL A 307 -8.38 4.77 23.65
CA VAL A 307 -9.34 5.74 23.11
C VAL A 307 -10.40 5.13 22.20
N ARG A 308 -10.52 3.82 22.17
CA ARG A 308 -11.37 3.07 21.22
C ARG A 308 -12.87 3.46 21.23
N ARG A 309 -13.36 3.94 22.36
CA ARG A 309 -14.75 4.43 22.54
C ARG A 309 -14.88 5.95 22.50
N SER A 310 -13.76 6.65 22.34
CA SER A 310 -13.67 8.11 22.37
C SER A 310 -13.64 8.70 20.95
N PRO A 311 -14.11 9.91 20.73
CA PRO A 311 -13.91 10.65 19.48
C PRO A 311 -12.43 10.85 19.13
N ALA A 312 -11.53 10.78 20.12
CA ALA A 312 -10.08 10.85 19.90
C ALA A 312 -9.54 9.77 18.96
N LEU A 313 -10.17 8.58 18.89
CA LEU A 313 -9.82 7.55 17.90
C LEU A 313 -9.93 8.09 16.47
N ARG A 314 -10.99 8.84 16.18
CA ARG A 314 -11.19 9.43 14.85
C ARG A 314 -10.08 10.40 14.50
N HIS A 315 -9.64 11.25 15.45
CA HIS A 315 -8.53 12.17 15.20
C HIS A 315 -7.20 11.45 15.00
N LEU A 316 -6.95 10.36 15.76
CA LEU A 316 -5.79 9.51 15.57
C LEU A 316 -5.75 8.91 14.16
N LEU A 317 -6.90 8.39 13.69
CA LEU A 317 -7.00 7.80 12.35
C LEU A 317 -6.75 8.84 11.26
N TRP A 318 -7.34 10.02 11.37
CA TRP A 318 -7.13 11.10 10.40
C TRP A 318 -5.67 11.52 10.34
N ALA A 319 -5.06 11.82 11.49
CA ALA A 319 -3.67 12.25 11.55
C ALA A 319 -2.71 11.17 11.01
N GLY A 320 -2.92 9.91 11.39
CA GLY A 320 -2.09 8.80 10.92
C GLY A 320 -2.25 8.53 9.41
N LEU A 321 -3.46 8.67 8.86
CA LEU A 321 -3.67 8.51 7.43
C LEU A 321 -3.07 9.66 6.63
N LEU A 322 -3.14 10.90 7.12
CA LEU A 322 -2.49 12.04 6.47
C LEU A 322 -0.97 11.90 6.45
N LEU A 323 -0.36 11.40 7.54
CA LEU A 323 1.08 11.11 7.55
C LEU A 323 1.46 10.03 6.52
N PHE A 324 0.63 9.00 6.36
CA PHE A 324 0.85 7.97 5.34
C PHE A 324 0.80 8.53 3.92
N CYS A 325 -0.04 9.54 3.67
CA CYS A 325 -0.17 10.17 2.36
C CYS A 325 1.10 10.91 1.92
N VAL A 326 1.96 11.33 2.86
CA VAL A 326 3.21 12.02 2.51
C VAL A 326 4.13 11.10 1.71
N PRO A 327 4.68 11.58 0.56
CA PRO A 327 5.64 10.81 -0.23
C PRO A 327 6.83 10.32 0.59
N ALA A 328 7.26 9.10 0.33
CA ALA A 328 8.29 8.42 1.11
C ALA A 328 9.63 9.17 1.11
N ALA A 329 10.06 9.67 -0.06
CA ALA A 329 11.32 10.43 -0.16
C ALA A 329 11.27 11.73 0.65
N ILE A 330 10.15 12.47 0.62
CA ILE A 330 9.97 13.69 1.42
C ILE A 330 10.07 13.36 2.91
N PHE A 331 9.46 12.26 3.32
CA PHE A 331 9.49 11.79 4.69
C PHE A 331 10.91 11.41 5.12
N GLY A 332 11.66 10.72 4.25
CA GLY A 332 13.07 10.36 4.46
C GLY A 332 13.97 11.60 4.61
N ILE A 333 13.84 12.58 3.69
CA ILE A 333 14.59 13.84 3.77
C ILE A 333 14.30 14.59 5.07
N GLY A 334 13.02 14.61 5.50
CA GLY A 334 12.63 15.21 6.77
C GLY A 334 13.31 14.53 7.98
N TRP A 335 13.42 13.20 7.96
CA TRP A 335 14.13 12.47 9.02
C TRP A 335 15.65 12.70 9.00
N ILE A 336 16.26 12.90 7.84
CA ILE A 336 17.66 13.36 7.78
C ILE A 336 17.80 14.70 8.50
N GLY A 337 16.87 15.63 8.25
CA GLY A 337 16.90 16.93 8.87
C GLY A 337 16.70 16.88 10.40
N VAL A 338 15.79 16.05 10.88
CA VAL A 338 15.61 15.81 12.32
C VAL A 338 16.89 15.23 12.93
N GLY A 339 17.53 14.25 12.26
CA GLY A 339 18.78 13.67 12.71
C GLY A 339 19.93 14.71 12.79
N GLN A 340 20.03 15.60 11.81
CA GLN A 340 20.96 16.72 11.84
C GLN A 340 20.71 17.67 13.01
N ALA A 341 19.42 18.02 13.27
CA ALA A 341 19.05 18.88 14.40
C ALA A 341 19.33 18.22 15.77
N LEU A 342 19.35 16.90 15.84
CA LEU A 342 19.73 16.12 17.02
C LEU A 342 21.25 15.89 17.17
N GLY A 343 22.08 16.65 16.48
CA GLY A 343 23.54 16.55 16.59
C GLY A 343 24.17 15.55 15.63
N GLY A 344 23.55 15.29 14.48
CA GLY A 344 24.07 14.38 13.46
C GLY A 344 23.73 12.90 13.68
N VAL A 345 22.67 12.64 14.42
CA VAL A 345 22.18 11.27 14.66
C VAL A 345 21.62 10.67 13.36
N THR A 346 22.13 9.51 12.98
CA THR A 346 21.56 8.75 11.86
C THR A 346 20.26 8.07 12.30
N VAL A 347 19.15 8.43 11.64
CA VAL A 347 17.85 7.82 11.92
C VAL A 347 17.72 6.52 11.12
N PRO A 348 17.48 5.36 11.77
CA PRO A 348 17.29 4.11 11.05
C PRO A 348 16.05 4.14 10.14
N PRO A 349 16.09 3.52 8.95
CA PRO A 349 14.91 3.41 8.06
C PRO A 349 13.68 2.83 8.76
N LEU A 350 13.86 1.90 9.69
CA LEU A 350 12.80 1.32 10.53
C LEU A 350 11.96 2.39 11.26
N VAL A 351 12.59 3.43 11.80
CA VAL A 351 11.90 4.51 12.53
C VAL A 351 11.08 5.35 11.55
N ALA A 352 11.68 5.71 10.42
CA ALA A 352 11.03 6.49 9.38
C ALA A 352 9.80 5.76 8.81
N HIS A 353 9.96 4.50 8.41
CA HIS A 353 8.87 3.68 7.94
C HIS A 353 7.76 3.52 8.98
N SER A 354 8.12 3.15 10.23
CA SER A 354 7.13 2.90 11.29
C SER A 354 6.32 4.15 11.62
N SER A 355 6.94 5.32 11.64
CA SER A 355 6.26 6.60 11.88
C SER A 355 5.30 6.98 10.74
N ARG A 356 5.69 6.74 9.48
CA ARG A 356 4.86 7.01 8.30
C ARG A 356 3.63 6.12 8.23
N VAL A 357 3.78 4.83 8.49
CA VAL A 357 2.69 3.85 8.31
C VAL A 357 1.81 3.65 9.56
N LEU A 358 2.06 4.35 10.66
CA LEU A 358 1.39 4.18 11.96
C LEU A 358 -0.16 4.26 11.86
N GLY A 359 -0.68 5.04 10.93
CA GLY A 359 -2.12 5.19 10.71
C GLY A 359 -2.81 3.95 10.15
N LEU A 360 -2.11 3.11 9.39
CA LEU A 360 -2.68 1.94 8.75
C LEU A 360 -3.11 0.85 9.75
N PRO A 361 -2.26 0.42 10.71
CA PRO A 361 -2.68 -0.57 11.71
C PRO A 361 -3.73 0.01 12.68
N ALA A 362 -3.69 1.31 12.97
CA ALA A 362 -4.74 1.97 13.76
C ALA A 362 -6.10 1.91 13.05
N LEU A 363 -6.11 2.10 11.73
CA LEU A 363 -7.30 1.93 10.90
C LEU A 363 -7.78 0.49 10.91
N GLY A 364 -6.89 -0.49 10.69
CA GLY A 364 -7.20 -1.92 10.76
C GLY A 364 -7.81 -2.32 12.11
N PHE A 365 -7.26 -1.81 13.20
CA PHE A 365 -7.81 -1.97 14.54
C PHE A 365 -9.22 -1.36 14.65
N ALA A 366 -9.41 -0.11 14.22
CA ALA A 366 -10.70 0.58 14.32
C ALA A 366 -11.81 -0.14 13.55
N ILE A 367 -11.50 -0.65 12.34
CA ILE A 367 -12.43 -1.44 11.53
C ILE A 367 -12.82 -2.72 12.27
N ALA A 368 -11.82 -3.48 12.71
CA ALA A 368 -12.07 -4.74 13.40
C ALA A 368 -12.84 -4.53 14.70
N TYR A 369 -12.46 -3.50 15.47
CA TYR A 369 -13.13 -3.15 16.72
C TYR A 369 -14.58 -2.71 16.52
N SER A 370 -14.89 -1.97 15.45
CA SER A 370 -16.26 -1.53 15.15
C SER A 370 -17.23 -2.68 14.88
N ARG A 371 -16.69 -3.86 14.52
CA ARG A 371 -17.45 -5.10 14.28
C ARG A 371 -17.58 -5.98 15.53
N LEU A 372 -16.90 -5.63 16.61
CA LEU A 372 -16.93 -6.41 17.84
C LEU A 372 -18.32 -6.27 18.50
N PRO A 373 -19.01 -7.38 18.80
CA PRO A 373 -20.27 -7.32 19.54
C PRO A 373 -20.05 -6.72 20.93
N ARG A 374 -20.88 -5.74 21.30
CA ARG A 374 -20.80 -5.15 22.66
C ARG A 374 -20.97 -6.17 23.75
N SER A 375 -21.84 -7.16 23.54
CA SER A 375 -22.04 -8.28 24.46
C SER A 375 -20.76 -9.05 24.80
N LEU A 376 -19.80 -9.14 23.86
CA LEU A 376 -18.51 -9.79 24.13
C LEU A 376 -17.66 -8.96 25.11
N GLU A 377 -17.63 -7.64 24.94
CA GLU A 377 -16.91 -6.77 25.88
C GLU A 377 -17.58 -6.76 27.25
N ASP A 378 -18.93 -6.70 27.27
CA ASP A 378 -19.70 -6.71 28.52
C ASP A 378 -19.50 -8.05 29.27
N ALA A 379 -19.55 -9.17 28.56
CA ALA A 379 -19.24 -10.49 29.13
C ALA A 379 -17.78 -10.55 29.65
N ALA A 380 -16.85 -9.97 28.92
CA ALA A 380 -15.43 -9.92 29.36
C ALA A 380 -15.23 -9.06 30.64
N LEU A 381 -16.12 -8.08 30.89
CA LEU A 381 -16.08 -7.28 32.15
C LEU A 381 -16.44 -8.11 33.38
N LEU A 382 -17.20 -9.20 33.22
CA LEU A 382 -17.56 -10.09 34.33
C LEU A 382 -16.41 -10.98 34.79
N VAL A 383 -15.33 -11.10 33.99
CA VAL A 383 -14.16 -11.90 34.37
C VAL A 383 -13.21 -11.06 35.23
N PRO A 384 -12.83 -11.52 36.41
CA PRO A 384 -11.99 -10.79 37.37
C PRO A 384 -10.51 -10.83 36.97
N VAL A 385 -10.17 -10.21 35.85
CA VAL A 385 -8.78 -10.07 35.35
C VAL A 385 -8.45 -8.61 35.07
N SER A 386 -7.16 -8.27 35.07
CA SER A 386 -6.72 -6.92 34.76
C SER A 386 -7.16 -6.46 33.36
N PRO A 387 -7.40 -5.15 33.16
CA PRO A 387 -7.85 -4.64 31.85
C PRO A 387 -6.96 -5.03 30.67
N PRO A 388 -5.61 -4.99 30.74
CA PRO A 388 -4.76 -5.43 29.64
C PRO A 388 -4.87 -6.94 29.37
N LEU A 389 -4.97 -7.75 30.41
CA LEU A 389 -5.14 -9.20 30.25
C LEU A 389 -6.51 -9.52 29.65
N ARG A 390 -7.55 -8.80 30.03
CA ARG A 390 -8.90 -8.91 29.46
C ARG A 390 -8.89 -8.59 27.96
N ALA A 391 -8.26 -7.49 27.57
CA ALA A 391 -8.11 -7.13 26.16
C ALA A 391 -7.41 -8.23 25.37
N PHE A 392 -6.33 -8.79 25.94
CA PHE A 392 -5.55 -9.84 25.33
C PHE A 392 -6.31 -11.18 25.21
N LEU A 393 -7.13 -11.52 26.19
CA LEU A 393 -7.85 -12.80 26.23
C LEU A 393 -9.11 -12.80 25.38
N PHE A 394 -9.86 -11.70 25.34
CA PHE A 394 -11.22 -11.67 24.77
C PHE A 394 -11.34 -10.79 23.51
N VAL A 395 -10.68 -9.64 23.47
CA VAL A 395 -10.81 -8.69 22.37
C VAL A 395 -9.81 -9.03 21.26
N LEU A 396 -8.53 -9.15 21.60
CA LEU A 396 -7.47 -9.34 20.61
C LEU A 396 -7.66 -10.58 19.72
N PRO A 397 -8.10 -11.74 20.22
CA PRO A 397 -8.33 -12.92 19.38
C PRO A 397 -9.31 -12.68 18.23
N VAL A 398 -10.39 -11.93 18.48
CA VAL A 398 -11.38 -11.62 17.45
C VAL A 398 -10.83 -10.64 16.40
N LEU A 399 -9.89 -9.80 16.79
CA LEU A 399 -9.26 -8.82 15.91
C LEU A 399 -8.11 -9.41 15.06
N VAL A 400 -7.56 -10.58 15.44
CA VAL A 400 -6.38 -11.19 14.79
C VAL A 400 -6.45 -11.23 13.25
N PRO A 401 -7.53 -11.64 12.59
CA PRO A 401 -7.55 -11.67 11.12
C PRO A 401 -7.35 -10.29 10.48
N SER A 402 -7.96 -9.25 11.05
CA SER A 402 -7.82 -7.88 10.55
C SER A 402 -6.45 -7.30 10.86
N LEU A 403 -5.88 -7.63 12.03
CA LEU A 403 -4.53 -7.22 12.40
C LEU A 403 -3.47 -7.92 11.52
N ALA A 404 -3.65 -9.20 11.22
CA ALA A 404 -2.79 -9.94 10.30
C ALA A 404 -2.85 -9.35 8.87
N ALA A 405 -4.03 -8.98 8.39
CA ALA A 405 -4.16 -8.31 7.10
C ALA A 405 -3.48 -6.93 7.09
N SER A 406 -3.60 -6.17 8.18
CA SER A 406 -2.95 -4.86 8.31
C SER A 406 -1.43 -4.98 8.35
N THR A 407 -0.87 -5.94 9.09
CA THR A 407 0.59 -6.17 9.14
C THR A 407 1.12 -6.65 7.80
N ALA A 408 0.38 -7.52 7.09
CA ALA A 408 0.73 -7.96 5.75
C ALA A 408 0.81 -6.78 4.77
N LEU A 409 -0.18 -5.88 4.80
CA LEU A 409 -0.22 -4.70 3.95
C LEU A 409 0.92 -3.73 4.27
N ILE A 410 1.18 -3.46 5.53
CA ILE A 410 2.28 -2.58 5.96
C ILE A 410 3.62 -3.16 5.50
N ALA A 411 3.85 -4.45 5.75
CA ALA A 411 5.08 -5.12 5.35
C ALA A 411 5.26 -5.08 3.82
N ALA A 412 4.18 -5.26 3.04
CA ALA A 412 4.21 -5.14 1.59
C ALA A 412 4.61 -3.73 1.13
N LEU A 413 3.96 -2.69 1.67
CA LEU A 413 4.24 -1.30 1.34
C LEU A 413 5.65 -0.87 1.75
N THR A 414 6.10 -1.27 2.94
CA THR A 414 7.45 -0.96 3.43
C THR A 414 8.52 -1.71 2.65
N TYR A 415 8.25 -2.96 2.26
CA TYR A 415 9.16 -3.75 1.43
C TYR A 415 9.34 -3.13 0.05
N ALA A 416 8.26 -2.61 -0.56
CA ALA A 416 8.30 -1.94 -1.86
C ALA A 416 8.94 -0.54 -1.82
N ASP A 417 9.08 0.07 -0.64
CA ASP A 417 9.59 1.42 -0.50
C ASP A 417 11.12 1.46 -0.64
N ARG A 418 11.57 1.94 -1.79
CA ARG A 418 12.99 2.16 -2.07
C ARG A 418 13.48 3.49 -1.52
N ASP A 419 12.66 4.52 -1.56
CA ASP A 419 13.09 5.91 -1.37
C ASP A 419 13.59 6.17 0.04
N VAL A 420 12.86 5.74 1.07
CA VAL A 420 13.32 5.86 2.47
C VAL A 420 14.60 5.05 2.68
N ALA A 421 14.67 3.84 2.10
CA ALA A 421 15.87 3.01 2.23
C ALA A 421 17.09 3.69 1.57
N SER A 422 16.95 4.22 0.34
CA SER A 422 18.05 4.87 -0.36
C SER A 422 18.59 6.11 0.36
N LEU A 423 17.75 6.82 1.11
CA LEU A 423 18.09 8.05 1.81
C LEU A 423 18.67 7.81 3.22
N LEU A 424 18.23 6.78 3.93
CA LEU A 424 18.53 6.57 5.35
C LEU A 424 19.44 5.36 5.61
N LEU A 425 19.78 4.54 4.61
CA LEU A 425 20.70 3.43 4.78
C LEU A 425 22.11 3.93 5.07
N SER A 426 22.76 3.25 6.01
CA SER A 426 24.17 3.48 6.29
C SER A 426 25.04 3.13 5.06
N PRO A 427 26.18 3.83 4.86
CA PRO A 427 27.11 3.51 3.78
C PRO A 427 27.49 2.02 3.79
N GLY A 428 27.45 1.38 2.62
CA GLY A 428 27.75 -0.05 2.46
C GLY A 428 26.60 -1.01 2.77
N ALA A 429 25.49 -0.53 3.32
CA ALA A 429 24.27 -1.32 3.44
C ALA A 429 23.46 -1.26 2.13
N SER A 430 22.79 -2.35 1.80
CA SER A 430 21.89 -2.41 0.65
C SER A 430 20.57 -3.10 0.99
N ARG A 431 19.61 -2.95 0.08
CA ARG A 431 18.30 -3.62 0.12
C ARG A 431 17.99 -4.18 -1.27
N LEU A 432 17.20 -5.26 -1.31
CA LEU A 432 16.84 -5.93 -2.56
C LEU A 432 16.20 -4.99 -3.59
N MET A 433 15.39 -4.03 -3.15
CA MET A 433 14.77 -3.04 -4.04
C MET A 433 15.78 -2.10 -4.65
N LEU A 434 16.76 -1.65 -3.86
CA LEU A 434 17.84 -0.80 -4.33
C LEU A 434 18.76 -1.56 -5.29
N ASP A 435 19.13 -2.79 -4.95
CA ASP A 435 19.96 -3.65 -5.80
C ASP A 435 19.28 -3.93 -7.14
N LEU A 436 17.96 -4.25 -7.14
CA LEU A 436 17.19 -4.44 -8.36
C LEU A 436 17.23 -3.20 -9.25
N TYR A 437 17.05 -2.01 -8.66
CA TYR A 437 17.11 -0.75 -9.40
C TYR A 437 18.48 -0.53 -10.04
N LEU A 438 19.55 -0.70 -9.28
CA LEU A 438 20.93 -0.53 -9.77
C LEU A 438 21.27 -1.54 -10.87
N VAL A 439 20.86 -2.79 -10.71
CA VAL A 439 21.07 -3.87 -11.68
C VAL A 439 20.23 -3.67 -12.93
N SER A 440 19.02 -3.12 -12.81
CA SER A 440 18.07 -2.98 -13.92
C SER A 440 18.60 -2.09 -15.06
N ALA A 441 19.42 -1.10 -14.74
CA ALA A 441 19.95 -0.15 -15.72
C ALA A 441 21.07 -0.77 -16.59
N ASN A 442 22.00 -1.54 -15.98
CA ASN A 442 23.28 -1.87 -16.60
C ASN A 442 23.58 -3.38 -16.73
N ALA A 443 22.80 -4.25 -16.07
CA ALA A 443 23.09 -5.68 -16.08
C ALA A 443 22.43 -6.46 -17.23
N PRO A 444 22.95 -7.64 -17.58
CA PRO A 444 22.30 -8.55 -18.53
C PRO A 444 20.89 -8.95 -18.09
N SER A 445 19.99 -9.16 -19.04
CA SER A 445 18.58 -9.50 -18.77
C SER A 445 18.40 -10.72 -17.87
N SER A 446 19.31 -11.70 -17.93
CA SER A 446 19.30 -12.88 -17.06
C SER A 446 19.55 -12.52 -15.59
N THR A 447 20.47 -11.61 -15.32
CA THR A 447 20.78 -11.14 -13.96
C THR A 447 19.61 -10.34 -13.38
N VAL A 448 19.04 -9.44 -14.20
CA VAL A 448 17.85 -8.65 -13.80
C VAL A 448 16.66 -9.57 -13.51
N ALA A 449 16.42 -10.59 -14.33
CA ALA A 449 15.34 -11.54 -14.10
C ALA A 449 15.54 -12.37 -12.83
N GLY A 450 16.76 -12.83 -12.57
CA GLY A 450 17.12 -13.54 -11.34
C GLY A 450 16.90 -12.66 -10.11
N MET A 451 17.35 -11.39 -10.17
CA MET A 451 17.15 -10.42 -9.08
C MET A 451 15.66 -10.11 -8.85
N ALA A 452 14.90 -9.91 -9.93
CA ALA A 452 13.46 -9.71 -9.85
C ALA A 452 12.75 -10.88 -9.17
N PHE A 453 13.16 -12.12 -9.44
CA PHE A 453 12.62 -13.30 -8.77
C PHE A 453 12.94 -13.30 -7.26
N VAL A 454 14.18 -12.97 -6.87
CA VAL A 454 14.55 -12.84 -5.43
C VAL A 454 13.73 -11.78 -4.74
N VAL A 455 13.52 -10.65 -5.40
CA VAL A 455 12.68 -9.55 -4.88
C VAL A 455 11.24 -10.04 -4.66
N LEU A 456 10.66 -10.76 -5.61
CA LEU A 456 9.29 -11.28 -5.46
C LEU A 456 9.16 -12.34 -4.37
N ALA A 457 10.10 -13.29 -4.35
CA ALA A 457 10.13 -14.32 -3.32
C ALA A 457 10.33 -13.70 -1.92
N GLY A 458 11.22 -12.71 -1.82
CA GLY A 458 11.44 -11.92 -0.62
C GLY A 458 10.18 -11.17 -0.17
N GLY A 459 9.47 -10.52 -1.10
CA GLY A 459 8.20 -9.84 -0.84
C GLY A 459 7.11 -10.79 -0.35
N ALA A 460 6.95 -11.94 -1.01
CA ALA A 460 5.99 -12.96 -0.59
C ALA A 460 6.30 -13.50 0.81
N LEU A 461 7.59 -13.76 1.10
CA LEU A 461 8.03 -14.21 2.41
C LEU A 461 7.82 -13.13 3.48
N THR A 462 8.12 -11.88 3.17
CA THR A 462 7.90 -10.72 4.07
C THR A 462 6.42 -10.60 4.46
N VAL A 463 5.53 -10.62 3.47
CA VAL A 463 4.08 -10.57 3.68
C VAL A 463 3.59 -11.77 4.51
N GLY A 464 4.08 -12.96 4.20
CA GLY A 464 3.74 -14.19 4.93
C GLY A 464 4.18 -14.15 6.39
N LEU A 465 5.42 -13.75 6.66
CA LEU A 465 5.96 -13.63 8.02
C LEU A 465 5.24 -12.54 8.84
N ALA A 466 4.96 -11.40 8.24
CA ALA A 466 4.22 -10.32 8.90
C ALA A 466 2.81 -10.76 9.29
N ALA A 467 2.10 -11.47 8.42
CA ALA A 467 0.76 -12.00 8.68
C ALA A 467 0.75 -13.15 9.68
N ALA A 468 1.78 -13.99 9.66
CA ALA A 468 1.86 -15.19 10.53
C ALA A 468 1.93 -14.83 12.01
N GLY A 469 2.54 -13.72 12.36
CA GLY A 469 2.74 -13.33 13.73
C GLY A 469 1.46 -13.20 14.54
N PRO A 470 0.50 -12.31 14.18
CA PRO A 470 -0.79 -12.27 14.88
C PRO A 470 -1.52 -13.62 14.86
N ALA A 471 -1.40 -14.39 13.76
CA ALA A 471 -2.04 -15.70 13.64
C ALA A 471 -1.44 -16.76 14.56
N LEU A 472 -0.13 -16.74 14.84
CA LEU A 472 0.54 -17.64 15.76
C LEU A 472 0.13 -17.38 17.22
N LEU A 473 -0.12 -16.10 17.57
CA LEU A 473 -0.66 -15.75 18.89
C LEU A 473 -2.07 -16.33 19.10
N TRP A 474 -2.81 -16.54 18.02
CA TRP A 474 -4.13 -17.19 18.06
C TRP A 474 -4.02 -18.71 18.27
N ARG A 475 -3.19 -19.42 17.46
CA ARG A 475 -3.12 -20.89 17.44
C ARG A 475 -2.65 -21.53 18.75
N ARG A 476 -1.92 -20.82 19.59
CA ARG A 476 -1.45 -21.35 20.89
C ARG A 476 -2.56 -21.50 21.95
N ARG A 477 -3.82 -21.22 21.60
CA ARG A 477 -4.95 -21.19 22.54
C ARG A 477 -6.17 -22.02 22.12
N GLY A 478 -6.17 -22.61 20.94
CA GLY A 478 -7.10 -23.67 20.52
C GLY A 478 -6.43 -25.03 20.62
#